data_0c7dabdd31882bbb094360616a9f5595
#
_entry.id   0c7dabdd31882bbb094360616a9f5595
#
_cell.length_a   1.000
_cell.length_b   1.000
_cell.length_c   1.000
_cell.angle_alpha   90.00
_cell.angle_beta   90.00
_cell.angle_gamma   90.00
#
_symmetry.space_group_name_H-M   'P 1'
#
loop_
_entity.id
_entity.type
_entity.pdbx_description
1 polymer ?
#
loop_
_entity_poly.entity_id
_entity_poly.type
_entity_poly.pdbx_seq_one_letter_code
_entity_poly.pdbx_strand_id
1 'polypeptide(L)'
;MAQTSQQSSSASDASDAAADTDLKRGLSARHMQMIAIGGAIGTGLFVASGKTISTAGPGGAIVAYGLIGIMVLFLMQSLGEMAAHLPVPGSFQTYATRYVSSSFGFAMGWNYWFNWAITVAAEIVAVGEVMKYWLPETPSW
;
A
#
# COMPACT_ATOMS: atom_id res chain seq x y z
N MET A 1 34.01 38.25 10.07
CA MET A 1 32.63 38.35 10.58
C MET A 1 31.54 37.97 9.58
N ALA A 2 31.80 37.80 8.27
CA ALA A 2 30.78 37.43 7.24
C ALA A 2 30.49 35.93 7.10
N GLN A 3 31.33 35.04 7.59
CA GLN A 3 31.13 33.58 7.47
C GLN A 3 30.17 32.98 8.49
N THR A 4 30.01 33.65 9.65
CA THR A 4 29.13 33.15 10.73
C THR A 4 27.64 33.35 10.42
N SER A 5 27.30 34.37 9.63
CA SER A 5 25.92 34.67 9.25
C SER A 5 25.38 33.73 8.15
N GLN A 6 26.22 33.22 7.25
CA GLN A 6 25.82 32.27 6.22
C GLN A 6 25.55 30.84 6.79
N GLN A 7 26.32 30.48 7.84
CA GLN A 7 26.16 29.17 8.48
C GLN A 7 24.90 29.09 9.34
N SER A 8 24.43 30.18 9.92
CA SER A 8 23.17 30.24 10.66
C SER A 8 21.96 30.21 9.74
N SER A 9 22.03 30.85 8.56
CA SER A 9 20.97 30.81 7.55
C SER A 9 20.78 29.40 6.96
N SER A 10 21.88 28.72 6.60
CA SER A 10 21.79 27.37 6.05
C SER A 10 21.33 26.33 7.08
N ALA A 11 21.60 26.54 8.37
CA ALA A 11 21.10 25.66 9.43
C ALA A 11 19.61 25.87 9.72
N SER A 12 19.10 27.10 9.61
CA SER A 12 17.66 27.39 9.72
C SER A 12 16.89 26.85 8.53
N ASP A 13 17.41 27.01 7.31
CA ASP A 13 16.77 26.47 6.09
C ASP A 13 16.74 24.94 6.08
N ALA A 14 17.78 24.27 6.59
CA ALA A 14 17.82 22.82 6.76
C ALA A 14 16.88 22.34 7.87
N SER A 15 16.70 23.14 8.93
CA SER A 15 15.73 22.86 10.00
C SER A 15 14.29 23.01 9.53
N ASP A 16 14.01 24.04 8.74
CA ASP A 16 12.68 24.29 8.16
C ASP A 16 12.31 23.25 7.07
N ALA A 17 13.30 22.82 6.26
CA ALA A 17 13.11 21.72 5.31
C ALA A 17 12.90 20.37 5.99
N ALA A 18 13.53 20.14 7.16
CA ALA A 18 13.28 18.93 7.96
C ALA A 18 11.91 18.96 8.67
N ALA A 19 11.43 20.15 9.05
CA ALA A 19 10.10 20.32 9.65
C ALA A 19 8.96 20.12 8.64
N ASP A 20 9.18 20.39 7.36
CA ASP A 20 8.17 20.23 6.30
C ASP A 20 7.99 18.76 5.85
N THR A 21 8.87 17.85 6.30
CA THR A 21 8.74 16.40 6.09
C THR A 21 8.01 15.68 7.23
N ASP A 22 7.56 16.40 8.25
CA ASP A 22 6.83 15.77 9.36
C ASP A 22 5.41 15.37 8.93
N LEU A 23 5.07 14.09 9.19
CA LEU A 23 3.76 13.52 8.84
C LEU A 23 2.65 14.25 9.60
N LYS A 24 1.81 14.99 8.90
CA LYS A 24 0.65 15.67 9.49
C LYS A 24 -0.41 14.63 9.90
N ARG A 25 -0.71 14.53 11.18
CA ARG A 25 -1.78 13.67 11.70
C ARG A 25 -3.15 14.30 11.46
N GLY A 26 -3.62 14.27 10.21
CA GLY A 26 -4.92 14.82 9.79
C GLY A 26 -6.04 13.80 9.67
N LEU A 27 -5.75 12.49 9.75
CA LEU A 27 -6.72 11.42 9.60
C LEU A 27 -7.26 10.97 10.96
N SER A 28 -8.58 10.93 11.12
CA SER A 28 -9.21 10.28 12.27
C SER A 28 -9.19 8.76 12.11
N ALA A 29 -9.32 8.01 13.21
CA ALA A 29 -9.38 6.54 13.20
C ALA A 29 -10.49 6.01 12.25
N ARG A 30 -11.63 6.70 12.19
CA ARG A 30 -12.72 6.35 11.27
C ARG A 30 -12.33 6.48 9.81
N HIS A 31 -11.62 7.56 9.44
CA HIS A 31 -11.11 7.73 8.07
C HIS A 31 -10.13 6.63 7.70
N MET A 32 -9.21 6.28 8.60
CA MET A 32 -8.25 5.20 8.38
C MET A 32 -8.93 3.84 8.19
N GLN A 33 -9.94 3.53 9.01
CA GLN A 33 -10.71 2.29 8.87
C GLN A 33 -11.47 2.22 7.53
N MET A 34 -12.10 3.31 7.10
CA MET A 34 -12.81 3.35 5.82
C MET A 34 -11.86 3.16 4.63
N ILE A 35 -10.68 3.80 4.65
CA ILE A 35 -9.65 3.65 3.62
C ILE A 35 -9.11 2.21 3.62
N ALA A 36 -8.84 1.64 4.79
CA ALA A 36 -8.33 0.28 4.91
C ALA A 36 -9.33 -0.77 4.40
N ILE A 37 -10.60 -0.65 4.77
CA ILE A 37 -11.66 -1.56 4.30
C ILE A 37 -11.85 -1.42 2.79
N GLY A 38 -11.94 -0.18 2.26
CA GLY A 38 -12.09 0.07 0.84
C GLY A 38 -10.93 -0.47 0.01
N GLY A 39 -9.69 -0.28 0.48
CA GLY A 39 -8.50 -0.81 -0.16
C GLY A 39 -8.34 -2.33 -0.07
N ALA A 40 -8.84 -2.95 1.01
CA ALA A 40 -8.78 -4.41 1.19
C ALA A 40 -9.80 -5.17 0.36
N ILE A 41 -10.98 -4.60 0.10
CA ILE A 41 -12.05 -5.27 -0.63
C ILE A 41 -11.68 -5.46 -2.10
N GLY A 42 -11.21 -4.46 -2.80
CA GLY A 42 -10.73 -4.50 -4.19
C GLY A 42 -11.53 -5.39 -5.15
N THR A 43 -11.14 -5.39 -6.40
CA THR A 43 -11.71 -6.25 -7.46
C THR A 43 -11.47 -7.75 -7.23
N GLY A 44 -10.42 -8.10 -6.50
CA GLY A 44 -10.08 -9.49 -6.20
C GLY A 44 -11.21 -10.24 -5.49
N LEU A 45 -11.90 -9.60 -4.54
CA LEU A 45 -13.01 -10.25 -3.84
C LEU A 45 -14.21 -10.47 -4.76
N PHE A 46 -14.54 -9.52 -5.62
CA PHE A 46 -15.75 -9.61 -6.45
C PHE A 46 -15.54 -10.43 -7.73
N VAL A 47 -14.38 -10.32 -8.36
CA VAL A 47 -14.11 -10.96 -9.66
C VAL A 47 -13.40 -12.31 -9.50
N ALA A 48 -12.39 -12.40 -8.64
CA ALA A 48 -11.60 -13.62 -8.51
C ALA A 48 -12.19 -14.65 -7.56
N SER A 49 -13.06 -14.27 -6.62
CA SER A 49 -13.64 -15.19 -5.64
C SER A 49 -14.48 -16.30 -6.31
N GLY A 50 -15.24 -15.97 -7.35
CA GLY A 50 -16.02 -16.94 -8.10
C GLY A 50 -15.15 -18.05 -8.70
N LYS A 51 -14.01 -17.67 -9.29
CA LYS A 51 -13.03 -18.62 -9.83
C LYS A 51 -12.40 -19.47 -8.74
N THR A 52 -12.04 -18.88 -7.62
CA THR A 52 -11.45 -19.59 -6.48
C THR A 52 -12.41 -20.64 -5.93
N ILE A 53 -13.68 -20.29 -5.75
CA ILE A 53 -14.71 -21.20 -5.26
C ILE A 53 -14.99 -22.32 -6.27
N SER A 54 -15.03 -22.00 -7.58
CA SER A 54 -15.27 -23.01 -8.63
C SER A 54 -14.12 -24.01 -8.76
N THR A 55 -12.88 -23.59 -8.46
CA THR A 55 -11.70 -24.44 -8.60
C THR A 55 -11.43 -25.28 -7.34
N ALA A 56 -11.50 -24.66 -6.15
CA ALA A 56 -11.15 -25.29 -4.87
C ALA A 56 -12.36 -25.81 -4.08
N GLY A 57 -13.56 -25.52 -4.54
CA GLY A 57 -14.79 -25.71 -3.80
C GLY A 57 -14.95 -24.74 -2.63
N PRO A 58 -16.15 -24.64 -2.02
CA PRO A 58 -16.40 -23.68 -0.94
C PRO A 58 -15.54 -23.98 0.31
N GLY A 59 -15.32 -25.24 0.67
CA GLY A 59 -14.45 -25.60 1.79
C GLY A 59 -12.99 -25.24 1.56
N GLY A 60 -12.46 -25.53 0.37
CA GLY A 60 -11.10 -25.17 -0.01
C GLY A 60 -10.88 -23.65 -0.04
N ALA A 61 -11.86 -22.91 -0.52
CA ALA A 61 -11.80 -21.43 -0.51
C ALA A 61 -11.75 -20.87 0.92
N ILE A 62 -12.57 -21.39 1.84
CA ILE A 62 -12.54 -20.94 3.26
C ILE A 62 -11.18 -21.21 3.89
N VAL A 63 -10.61 -22.39 3.69
CA VAL A 63 -9.30 -22.75 4.24
C VAL A 63 -8.22 -21.85 3.64
N ALA A 64 -8.20 -21.64 2.32
CA ALA A 64 -7.22 -20.81 1.66
C ALA A 64 -7.28 -19.35 2.16
N TYR A 65 -8.47 -18.76 2.17
CA TYR A 65 -8.65 -17.37 2.67
C TYR A 65 -8.32 -17.25 4.17
N GLY A 66 -8.66 -18.27 4.98
CA GLY A 66 -8.33 -18.30 6.40
C GLY A 66 -6.82 -18.33 6.65
N LEU A 67 -6.08 -19.20 5.97
CA LEU A 67 -4.63 -19.29 6.11
C LEU A 67 -3.93 -18.00 5.66
N ILE A 68 -4.32 -17.45 4.49
CA ILE A 68 -3.77 -16.19 4.01
C ILE A 68 -4.14 -15.04 4.95
N GLY A 69 -5.36 -15.01 5.48
CA GLY A 69 -5.81 -14.00 6.44
C GLY A 69 -4.97 -14.00 7.71
N ILE A 70 -4.64 -15.18 8.26
CA ILE A 70 -3.76 -15.30 9.43
C ILE A 70 -2.34 -14.81 9.08
N MET A 71 -1.81 -15.20 7.93
CA MET A 71 -0.48 -14.74 7.49
C MET A 71 -0.43 -13.21 7.35
N VAL A 72 -1.43 -12.62 6.72
CA VAL A 72 -1.54 -11.15 6.55
C VAL A 72 -1.70 -10.46 7.90
N LEU A 73 -2.45 -11.03 8.85
CA LEU A 73 -2.60 -10.50 10.20
C LEU A 73 -1.23 -10.36 10.89
N PHE A 74 -0.40 -11.39 10.90
CA PHE A 74 0.94 -11.34 11.50
C PHE A 74 1.85 -10.32 10.79
N LEU A 75 1.78 -10.25 9.46
CA LEU A 75 2.54 -9.27 8.69
C LEU A 75 2.13 -7.84 9.03
N MET A 76 0.82 -7.57 9.14
CA MET A 76 0.31 -6.25 9.50
C MET A 76 0.63 -5.87 10.94
N GLN A 77 0.63 -6.82 11.88
CA GLN A 77 1.07 -6.58 13.25
C GLN A 77 2.54 -6.15 13.29
N SER A 78 3.43 -6.88 12.62
CA SER A 78 4.86 -6.54 12.56
C SER A 78 5.09 -5.17 11.91
N LEU A 79 4.35 -4.85 10.84
CA LEU A 79 4.44 -3.54 10.21
C LEU A 79 3.90 -2.42 11.12
N GLY A 80 2.80 -2.68 11.84
CA GLY A 80 2.20 -1.76 12.80
C GLY A 80 3.15 -1.41 13.94
N GLU A 81 3.88 -2.40 14.48
CA GLU A 81 4.91 -2.18 15.50
C GLU A 81 6.06 -1.31 14.99
N MET A 82 6.56 -1.59 13.77
CA MET A 82 7.59 -0.76 13.15
C MET A 82 7.10 0.67 12.90
N ALA A 83 5.87 0.84 12.42
CA ALA A 83 5.29 2.15 12.16
C ALA A 83 5.01 2.95 13.44
N ALA A 84 4.67 2.28 14.54
CA ALA A 84 4.51 2.92 15.85
C ALA A 84 5.84 3.39 16.43
N HIS A 85 6.91 2.62 16.21
CA HIS A 85 8.25 2.95 16.69
C HIS A 85 8.94 4.02 15.82
N LEU A 86 8.77 3.97 14.51
CA LEU A 86 9.39 4.88 13.55
C LEU A 86 8.38 5.32 12.49
N PRO A 87 7.55 6.34 12.76
CA PRO A 87 6.59 6.87 11.81
C PRO A 87 7.30 7.70 10.72
N VAL A 88 7.57 7.10 9.58
CA VAL A 88 8.23 7.74 8.44
C VAL A 88 7.42 7.58 7.16
N PRO A 89 7.47 8.55 6.24
CA PRO A 89 6.88 8.40 4.92
C PRO A 89 7.59 7.30 4.13
N GLY A 90 6.86 6.59 3.26
CA GLY A 90 7.41 5.49 2.45
C GLY A 90 7.81 4.26 3.27
N SER A 91 7.08 3.97 4.34
CA SER A 91 7.37 2.97 5.38
C SER A 91 8.07 1.69 4.89
N PHE A 92 7.52 0.98 3.91
CA PHE A 92 8.10 -0.29 3.42
C PHE A 92 9.52 -0.13 2.89
N GLN A 93 9.74 0.85 2.00
CA GLN A 93 11.05 1.12 1.43
C GLN A 93 12.03 1.62 2.49
N THR A 94 11.58 2.53 3.35
CA THR A 94 12.41 3.12 4.40
C THR A 94 12.85 2.08 5.41
N TYR A 95 11.94 1.20 5.85
CA TYR A 95 12.27 0.10 6.76
C TYR A 95 13.21 -0.91 6.11
N ALA A 96 12.96 -1.27 4.86
CA ALA A 96 13.82 -2.17 4.10
C ALA A 96 15.25 -1.61 3.94
N THR A 97 15.37 -0.32 3.63
CA THR A 97 16.67 0.37 3.54
C THR A 97 17.40 0.39 4.87
N ARG A 98 16.68 0.66 5.96
CA ARG A 98 17.27 0.85 7.29
C ARG A 98 17.65 -0.46 7.97
N TYR A 99 16.80 -1.48 7.87
CA TYR A 99 16.95 -2.72 8.64
C TYR A 99 17.55 -3.87 7.84
N VAL A 100 17.55 -3.81 6.51
CA VAL A 100 18.09 -4.87 5.65
C VAL A 100 19.29 -4.34 4.85
N SER A 101 19.04 -3.56 3.80
CA SER A 101 20.09 -2.93 2.99
C SER A 101 19.51 -1.88 2.04
N SER A 102 20.37 -0.96 1.57
CA SER A 102 19.98 0.06 0.58
C SER A 102 19.50 -0.57 -0.75
N SER A 103 20.15 -1.64 -1.21
CA SER A 103 19.77 -2.35 -2.44
C SER A 103 18.39 -3.01 -2.30
N PHE A 104 18.10 -3.60 -1.14
CA PHE A 104 16.81 -4.21 -0.86
C PHE A 104 15.70 -3.15 -0.76
N GLY A 105 15.97 -2.02 -0.12
CA GLY A 105 15.04 -0.90 -0.06
C GLY A 105 14.72 -0.33 -1.44
N PHE A 106 15.72 -0.20 -2.32
CA PHE A 106 15.50 0.21 -3.70
C PHE A 106 14.60 -0.78 -4.47
N ALA A 107 14.88 -2.08 -4.36
CA ALA A 107 14.06 -3.13 -4.97
C ALA A 107 12.61 -3.11 -4.45
N MET A 108 12.42 -2.89 -3.14
CA MET A 108 11.09 -2.78 -2.52
C MET A 108 10.32 -1.56 -3.05
N GLY A 109 10.98 -0.41 -3.22
CA GLY A 109 10.36 0.78 -3.79
C GLY A 109 9.85 0.54 -5.22
N TRP A 110 10.67 -0.06 -6.07
CA TRP A 110 10.29 -0.43 -7.43
C TRP A 110 9.17 -1.47 -7.47
N ASN A 111 9.25 -2.50 -6.62
CA ASN A 111 8.21 -3.52 -6.52
C ASN A 111 6.86 -2.91 -6.08
N TYR A 112 6.87 -1.99 -5.13
CA TYR A 112 5.68 -1.29 -4.67
C TYR A 112 5.05 -0.43 -5.77
N TRP A 113 5.87 0.35 -6.50
CA TRP A 113 5.39 1.14 -7.64
C TRP A 113 4.79 0.25 -8.73
N PHE A 114 5.49 -0.82 -9.11
CA PHE A 114 5.05 -1.75 -10.14
C PHE A 114 3.74 -2.46 -9.75
N ASN A 115 3.62 -2.86 -8.48
CA ASN A 115 2.38 -3.44 -7.96
C ASN A 115 1.18 -2.51 -8.16
N TRP A 116 1.32 -1.23 -7.83
CA TRP A 116 0.24 -0.26 -8.02
C TRP A 116 -0.05 0.00 -9.50
N ALA A 117 0.94 0.08 -10.34
CA ALA A 117 0.77 0.27 -11.78
C ALA A 117 -0.03 -0.90 -12.40
N ILE A 118 0.32 -2.14 -12.06
CA ILE A 118 -0.42 -3.33 -12.51
C ILE A 118 -1.83 -3.39 -11.91
N THR A 119 -1.99 -3.05 -10.66
CA THR A 119 -3.29 -3.05 -9.99
C THR A 119 -4.27 -2.13 -10.71
N VAL A 120 -3.87 -0.91 -11.05
CA VAL A 120 -4.73 0.01 -11.82
C VAL A 120 -5.15 -0.60 -13.16
N ALA A 121 -4.23 -1.22 -13.90
CA ALA A 121 -4.54 -1.87 -15.17
C ALA A 121 -5.52 -3.05 -14.97
N ALA A 122 -5.30 -3.88 -13.94
CA ALA A 122 -6.17 -5.02 -13.63
C ALA A 122 -7.57 -4.56 -13.22
N GLU A 123 -7.69 -3.46 -12.49
CA GLU A 123 -8.99 -2.91 -12.09
C GLU A 123 -9.78 -2.36 -13.28
N ILE A 124 -9.12 -1.72 -14.24
CA ILE A 124 -9.77 -1.27 -15.48
C ILE A 124 -10.34 -2.47 -16.26
N VAL A 125 -9.57 -3.54 -16.39
CA VAL A 125 -10.04 -4.78 -17.04
C VAL A 125 -11.23 -5.38 -16.29
N ALA A 126 -11.16 -5.45 -14.97
CA ALA A 126 -12.24 -5.99 -14.14
C ALA A 126 -13.52 -5.15 -14.25
N VAL A 127 -13.43 -3.83 -14.31
CA VAL A 127 -14.58 -2.96 -14.57
C VAL A 127 -15.19 -3.27 -15.93
N GLY A 128 -14.38 -3.50 -16.96
CA GLY A 128 -14.85 -3.92 -18.28
C GLY A 128 -15.67 -5.22 -18.24
N GLU A 129 -15.23 -6.22 -17.48
CA GLU A 129 -15.97 -7.47 -17.32
C GLU A 129 -17.30 -7.27 -16.57
N VAL A 130 -17.31 -6.44 -15.53
CA VAL A 130 -18.56 -6.11 -14.79
C VAL A 130 -19.55 -5.35 -15.68
N MET A 131 -19.07 -4.44 -16.52
CA MET A 131 -19.91 -3.67 -17.44
C MET A 131 -20.62 -4.53 -18.49
N LYS A 132 -20.05 -5.67 -18.89
CA LYS A 132 -20.69 -6.62 -19.82
C LYS A 132 -22.01 -7.18 -19.28
N TYR A 133 -22.21 -7.16 -17.97
CA TYR A 133 -23.49 -7.59 -17.38
C TYR A 133 -24.66 -6.66 -17.79
N TRP A 134 -24.41 -5.36 -17.87
CA TRP A 134 -25.43 -4.38 -18.29
C TRP A 134 -25.39 -4.06 -19.80
N LEU A 135 -24.22 -4.19 -20.39
CA LEU A 135 -23.94 -3.83 -21.78
C LEU A 135 -23.26 -5.00 -22.51
N PRO A 136 -24.01 -6.11 -22.82
CA PRO A 136 -23.41 -7.32 -23.41
C PRO A 136 -22.81 -7.11 -24.81
N GLU A 137 -23.24 -6.06 -25.52
CA GLU A 137 -22.77 -5.69 -26.86
C GLU A 137 -21.45 -4.89 -26.86
N THR A 138 -20.87 -4.57 -25.70
CA THR A 138 -19.60 -3.82 -25.65
C THR A 138 -18.44 -4.70 -26.10
N PRO A 139 -17.60 -4.23 -27.06
CA PRO A 139 -16.43 -4.98 -27.50
C PRO A 139 -15.44 -5.18 -26.34
N SER A 140 -14.90 -6.40 -26.21
CA SER A 140 -13.78 -6.68 -25.31
C SER A 140 -12.49 -6.26 -26.01
N TRP A 141 -11.94 -5.14 -25.62
CA TRP A 141 -10.60 -4.67 -26.09
C TRP A 141 -9.50 -5.33 -25.28
#